data_698df2fd0b0a4d44d8bf56a60bcba034
#
_entry.id   698df2fd0b0a4d44d8bf56a60bcba034
#
_cell.length_a   1.000
_cell.length_b   1.000
_cell.length_c   1.000
_cell.angle_alpha   90.00
_cell.angle_beta   90.00
_cell.angle_gamma   90.00
#
_symmetry.space_group_name_H-M   'P 1'
#
loop_
_entity.id
_entity.type
_entity.pdbx_description
1 polymer ?
#
loop_
_entity_poly.entity_id
_entity_poly.type
_entity_poly.pdbx_seq_one_letter_code
_entity_poly.pdbx_strand_id
1 'polypeptide(L)'
;AKLVALARQARGRIQAAEGAAVRDETGRSYSGATIELPSTSLTALQLAVAQAHAAGARDIEAAVVVTKNHDISIIDTSPITEVASTVTPFFLCSVKGEVVASTTVEM
;
A
#
# COMPACT_ATOMS: atom_id res chain seq x y z
N ALA A 1 -11.63 2.74 5.20
CA ALA A 1 -11.58 2.32 6.61
C ALA A 1 -10.99 0.93 6.75
N LYS A 2 -11.49 -0.05 5.97
CA LYS A 2 -11.01 -1.43 6.06
C LYS A 2 -9.55 -1.57 5.59
N LEU A 3 -9.19 -0.90 4.50
CA LEU A 3 -7.82 -0.92 4.01
C LEU A 3 -6.84 -0.29 5.00
N VAL A 4 -7.25 0.80 5.63
CA VAL A 4 -6.41 1.47 6.63
C VAL A 4 -6.14 0.52 7.81
N ALA A 5 -7.15 -0.20 8.26
CA ALA A 5 -7.00 -1.16 9.35
C ALA A 5 -6.01 -2.27 8.97
N LEU A 6 -6.11 -2.80 7.75
CA LEU A 6 -5.18 -3.83 7.27
C LEU A 6 -3.74 -3.32 7.20
N ALA A 7 -3.55 -2.09 6.71
CA ALA A 7 -2.23 -1.48 6.61
C ALA A 7 -1.63 -1.27 8.01
N ARG A 8 -2.43 -0.82 8.96
CA ARG A 8 -1.98 -0.64 10.34
C ARG A 8 -1.58 -1.96 10.98
N GLN A 9 -2.38 -2.99 10.77
CA GLN A 9 -2.09 -4.33 11.30
C GLN A 9 -0.79 -4.88 10.73
N ALA A 10 -0.60 -4.75 9.42
CA ALA A 10 0.62 -5.24 8.78
C ALA A 10 1.85 -4.54 9.34
N ARG A 11 1.79 -3.22 9.50
CA ARG A 11 2.89 -2.45 10.10
C ARG A 11 3.17 -2.90 11.52
N GLY A 12 2.11 -3.07 12.33
CA GLY A 12 2.24 -3.38 13.74
C GLY A 12 2.81 -4.76 14.04
N ARG A 13 2.55 -5.73 13.16
CA ARG A 13 3.02 -7.11 13.39
C ARG A 13 4.52 -7.23 13.56
N ILE A 14 5.28 -6.44 12.81
CA ILE A 14 6.74 -6.48 12.82
C ILE A 14 7.34 -5.13 13.18
N GLN A 15 6.52 -4.18 13.64
CA GLN A 15 6.94 -2.82 13.98
C GLN A 15 7.72 -2.19 12.84
N ALA A 16 7.21 -2.33 11.62
CA ALA A 16 7.84 -1.83 10.41
C ALA A 16 7.73 -0.31 10.33
N ALA A 17 8.57 0.29 9.48
CA ALA A 17 8.48 1.72 9.21
C ALA A 17 7.13 2.10 8.59
N GLU A 18 6.64 1.27 7.67
CA GLU A 18 5.37 1.52 6.99
C GLU A 18 4.54 0.26 6.87
N GLY A 19 3.23 0.45 6.72
CA GLY A 19 2.30 -0.60 6.33
C GLY A 19 1.53 -0.13 5.12
N ALA A 20 1.06 -1.06 4.30
CA ALA A 20 0.28 -0.74 3.11
C ALA A 20 -0.82 -1.76 2.92
N ALA A 21 -1.86 -1.35 2.21
CA ALA A 21 -2.91 -2.26 1.77
C ALA A 21 -3.46 -1.80 0.44
N VAL A 22 -3.83 -2.74 -0.40
CA VAL A 22 -4.45 -2.48 -1.69
C VAL A 22 -5.68 -3.36 -1.85
N ARG A 23 -6.63 -2.89 -2.67
CA ARG A 23 -7.82 -3.68 -3.03
C ARG A 23 -7.83 -3.87 -4.54
N ASP A 24 -8.08 -5.10 -4.98
CA ASP A 24 -8.13 -5.39 -6.42
C ASP A 24 -9.55 -5.23 -6.98
N GLU A 25 -9.70 -5.49 -8.27
CA GLU A 25 -10.95 -5.33 -9.00
C GLU A 25 -12.06 -6.28 -8.51
N THR A 26 -11.71 -7.34 -7.79
CA THR A 26 -12.69 -8.29 -7.24
C THR A 26 -13.13 -7.94 -5.84
N GLY A 27 -12.56 -6.89 -5.26
CA GLY A 27 -12.84 -6.50 -3.87
C GLY A 27 -11.97 -7.19 -2.84
N ARG A 28 -11.01 -8.02 -3.25
CA ARG A 28 -10.05 -8.64 -2.34
C ARG A 28 -9.00 -7.64 -1.92
N SER A 29 -8.56 -7.75 -0.67
CA SER A 29 -7.55 -6.86 -0.10
C SER A 29 -6.28 -7.61 0.21
N TYR A 30 -5.14 -6.93 0.05
CA TYR A 30 -3.82 -7.48 0.30
C TYR A 30 -3.03 -6.45 1.09
N SER A 31 -2.20 -6.90 2.03
CA SER A 31 -1.43 -5.98 2.85
C SER A 31 0.05 -6.32 2.80
N GLY A 32 0.86 -5.36 3.20
CA GLY A 32 2.30 -5.52 3.29
C GLY A 32 2.89 -4.54 4.28
N ALA A 33 4.12 -4.79 4.67
CA ALA A 33 4.89 -3.94 5.57
C ALA A 33 6.29 -3.80 5.00
N THR A 34 7.01 -2.76 5.42
CA THR A 34 8.40 -2.58 5.04
C THR A 34 9.22 -3.80 5.45
N ILE A 35 9.92 -4.39 4.51
CA ILE A 35 10.77 -5.56 4.75
C ILE A 35 12.22 -5.14 4.56
N GLU A 36 13.04 -5.40 5.58
CA GLU A 36 14.47 -5.14 5.53
C GLU A 36 15.19 -6.36 6.07
N LEU A 37 15.51 -7.27 5.18
CA LEU A 37 16.25 -8.49 5.49
C LEU A 37 17.60 -8.43 4.77
N PRO A 38 18.60 -9.23 5.20
CA PRO A 38 19.92 -9.18 4.57
C PRO A 38 19.93 -9.36 3.06
N SER A 39 18.99 -10.15 2.52
CA SER A 39 18.94 -10.44 1.09
C SER A 39 17.71 -9.87 0.39
N THR A 40 16.82 -9.18 1.11
CA THR A 40 15.55 -8.73 0.54
C THR A 40 15.10 -7.42 1.18
N SER A 41 14.89 -6.40 0.35
CA SER A 41 14.30 -5.13 0.80
C SER A 41 13.09 -4.83 -0.05
N LEU A 42 11.95 -4.56 0.61
CA LEU A 42 10.71 -4.19 -0.07
C LEU A 42 10.07 -3.04 0.67
N THR A 43 9.49 -2.09 -0.07
CA THR A 43 8.59 -1.13 0.57
C THR A 43 7.29 -1.85 0.93
N ALA A 44 6.53 -1.28 1.86
CA ALA A 44 5.23 -1.84 2.23
C ALA A 44 4.32 -1.94 1.01
N LEU A 45 4.31 -0.90 0.17
CA LEU A 45 3.48 -0.88 -1.03
C LEU A 45 3.92 -1.93 -2.05
N GLN A 46 5.23 -2.11 -2.24
CA GLN A 46 5.74 -3.17 -3.13
C GLN A 46 5.23 -4.53 -2.69
N LEU A 47 5.28 -4.82 -1.40
CA LEU A 47 4.84 -6.13 -0.90
C LEU A 47 3.33 -6.31 -1.07
N ALA A 48 2.53 -5.29 -0.75
CA ALA A 48 1.09 -5.38 -0.90
C ALA A 48 0.70 -5.62 -2.37
N VAL A 49 1.29 -4.87 -3.30
CA VAL A 49 1.02 -5.03 -4.73
C VAL A 49 1.52 -6.37 -5.24
N ALA A 50 2.69 -6.81 -4.77
CA ALA A 50 3.25 -8.11 -5.16
C ALA A 50 2.31 -9.24 -4.77
N GLN A 51 1.73 -9.18 -3.57
CA GLN A 51 0.76 -10.17 -3.13
C GLN A 51 -0.51 -10.17 -3.99
N ALA A 52 -1.00 -8.98 -4.33
CA ALA A 52 -2.15 -8.84 -5.21
C ALA A 52 -1.86 -9.45 -6.59
N HIS A 53 -0.72 -9.10 -7.16
CA HIS A 53 -0.29 -9.61 -8.46
C HIS A 53 -0.14 -11.14 -8.44
N ALA A 54 0.49 -11.67 -7.40
CA ALA A 54 0.68 -13.11 -7.24
C ALA A 54 -0.65 -13.85 -7.11
N ALA A 55 -1.68 -13.18 -6.59
CA ALA A 55 -3.02 -13.75 -6.46
C ALA A 55 -3.87 -13.59 -7.72
N GLY A 56 -3.32 -12.98 -8.78
CA GLY A 56 -4.01 -12.84 -10.06
C GLY A 56 -4.73 -11.52 -10.28
N ALA A 57 -4.48 -10.52 -9.44
CA ALA A 57 -5.11 -9.21 -9.60
C ALA A 57 -4.76 -8.60 -10.95
N ARG A 58 -5.74 -7.98 -11.60
CA ARG A 58 -5.58 -7.31 -12.90
C ARG A 58 -5.66 -5.80 -12.80
N ASP A 59 -6.11 -5.30 -11.66
CA ASP A 59 -6.23 -3.88 -11.40
C ASP A 59 -6.15 -3.62 -9.90
N ILE A 60 -5.79 -2.40 -9.55
CA ILE A 60 -5.77 -1.94 -8.16
C ILE A 60 -6.80 -0.83 -8.05
N GLU A 61 -7.86 -1.07 -7.29
CA GLU A 61 -8.96 -0.11 -7.14
C GLU A 61 -8.69 0.97 -6.11
N ALA A 62 -7.88 0.66 -5.11
CA ALA A 62 -7.54 1.60 -4.05
C ALA A 62 -6.26 1.16 -3.36
N ALA A 63 -5.51 2.11 -2.84
CA ALA A 63 -4.27 1.84 -2.12
C ALA A 63 -4.10 2.79 -0.95
N VAL A 64 -3.52 2.29 0.14
CA VAL A 64 -3.26 3.03 1.36
C VAL A 64 -1.86 2.72 1.86
N VAL A 65 -1.14 3.73 2.31
CA VAL A 65 0.12 3.56 3.04
C VAL A 65 -0.01 4.25 4.39
N VAL A 66 0.35 3.54 5.46
CA VAL A 66 0.39 4.06 6.83
C VAL A 66 1.84 4.27 7.19
N THR A 67 2.19 5.50 7.55
CA THR A 67 3.58 5.88 7.83
C THR A 67 3.61 7.09 8.76
N LYS A 68 4.76 7.31 9.40
CA LYS A 68 4.99 8.52 10.19
C LYS A 68 5.32 9.73 9.31
N ASN A 69 5.69 9.50 8.06
CA ASN A 69 6.01 10.56 7.12
C ASN A 69 4.72 11.07 6.47
N HIS A 70 4.49 12.39 6.53
CA HIS A 70 3.27 13.00 6.00
C HIS A 70 3.45 13.60 4.61
N ASP A 71 4.58 13.36 3.95
CA ASP A 71 4.85 13.88 2.61
C ASP A 71 4.54 12.81 1.57
N ILE A 72 3.40 12.93 0.92
CA ILE A 72 2.93 11.97 -0.08
C ILE A 72 3.86 11.92 -1.30
N SER A 73 4.59 13.00 -1.56
CA SER A 73 5.42 13.10 -2.77
C SER A 73 6.66 12.18 -2.71
N ILE A 74 7.06 11.73 -1.53
CA ILE A 74 8.23 10.84 -1.39
C ILE A 74 7.86 9.36 -1.46
N ILE A 75 6.57 9.04 -1.51
CA ILE A 75 6.13 7.65 -1.60
C ILE A 75 6.24 7.19 -3.06
N ASP A 76 6.96 6.10 -3.29
CA ASP A 76 7.06 5.52 -4.61
C ASP A 76 5.79 4.72 -4.91
N THR A 77 4.96 5.24 -5.81
CA THR A 77 3.69 4.62 -6.20
C THR A 77 3.82 3.77 -7.47
N SER A 78 5.03 3.61 -8.01
CA SER A 78 5.27 2.81 -9.21
C SER A 78 4.66 1.40 -9.16
N PRO A 79 4.70 0.68 -8.02
CA PRO A 79 4.08 -0.65 -7.97
C PRO A 79 2.62 -0.65 -8.39
N ILE A 80 1.88 0.42 -8.04
CA ILE A 80 0.47 0.52 -8.43
C ILE A 80 0.33 0.60 -9.94
N THR A 81 1.13 1.46 -10.58
CA THR A 81 1.02 1.67 -12.03
C THR A 81 1.41 0.44 -12.83
N GLU A 82 2.20 -0.45 -12.25
CA GLU A 82 2.63 -1.67 -12.92
C GLU A 82 1.54 -2.73 -12.97
N VAL A 83 0.52 -2.63 -12.14
CA VAL A 83 -0.60 -3.57 -12.10
C VAL A 83 -1.92 -2.90 -12.48
N ALA A 84 -2.10 -1.64 -12.09
CA ALA A 84 -3.35 -0.91 -12.32
C ALA A 84 -3.57 -0.68 -13.82
N SER A 85 -4.81 -0.81 -14.24
CA SER A 85 -5.23 -0.53 -15.62
C SER A 85 -5.99 0.78 -15.74
N THR A 86 -6.31 1.42 -14.62
CA THR A 86 -7.03 2.69 -14.57
C THR A 86 -6.44 3.58 -13.49
N VAL A 87 -7.10 4.70 -13.22
CA VAL A 87 -6.71 5.61 -12.14
C VAL A 87 -7.00 4.96 -10.79
N THR A 88 -6.04 5.01 -9.88
CA THR A 88 -6.16 4.42 -8.55
C THR A 88 -6.13 5.51 -7.49
N PRO A 89 -7.17 5.63 -6.65
CA PRO A 89 -7.10 6.51 -5.47
C PRO A 89 -6.04 6.00 -4.49
N PHE A 90 -5.20 6.91 -4.02
CA PHE A 90 -4.13 6.60 -3.09
C PHE A 90 -4.23 7.49 -1.86
N PHE A 91 -4.17 6.89 -0.68
CA PHE A 91 -4.31 7.59 0.59
C PHE A 91 -3.07 7.37 1.45
N LEU A 92 -2.51 8.47 1.96
CA LEU A 92 -1.45 8.43 2.94
C LEU A 92 -2.07 8.67 4.31
N CYS A 93 -1.84 7.78 5.25
CA CYS A 93 -2.44 7.83 6.57
C CYS A 93 -1.37 7.89 7.64
N SER A 94 -1.72 8.51 8.77
CA SER A 94 -0.88 8.50 9.95
C SER A 94 -0.90 7.11 10.60
N VAL A 95 0.00 6.87 11.54
CA VAL A 95 0.05 5.59 12.26
C VAL A 95 -1.19 5.36 13.12
N LYS A 96 -1.97 6.40 13.35
CA LYS A 96 -3.27 6.31 14.03
C LYS A 96 -4.41 5.99 13.07
N GLY A 97 -4.16 5.98 11.77
CA GLY A 97 -5.16 5.67 10.77
C GLY A 97 -5.92 6.86 10.21
N GLU A 98 -5.45 8.07 10.48
CA GLU A 98 -6.08 9.28 9.93
C GLU A 98 -5.49 9.61 8.58
N VAL A 99 -6.35 9.94 7.61
CA VAL A 99 -5.90 10.35 6.28
C VAL A 99 -5.23 11.72 6.38
N VAL A 100 -3.97 11.81 5.99
CA VAL A 100 -3.22 13.06 6.03
C VAL A 100 -2.97 13.63 4.64
N ALA A 101 -3.09 12.82 3.59
CA ALA A 101 -2.96 13.27 2.20
C ALA A 101 -3.62 12.25 1.29
N SER A 102 -4.04 12.69 0.11
CA SER A 102 -4.61 11.78 -0.89
C SER A 102 -4.31 12.31 -2.29
N THR A 103 -4.26 11.40 -3.24
CA THR A 103 -4.06 11.72 -4.64
C THR A 103 -4.61 10.59 -5.49
N THR A 104 -4.49 10.70 -6.81
CA THR A 104 -4.77 9.60 -7.72
C THR A 104 -3.46 9.21 -8.40
N VAL A 105 -3.30 7.91 -8.63
CA VAL A 105 -2.13 7.36 -9.31
C VAL A 105 -2.57 6.92 -10.70
N GLU A 106 -1.89 7.41 -11.73
CA GLU A 106 -2.19 7.12 -13.12
C GLU A 106 -0.98 6.48 -13.79
N MET A 107 -1.26 5.64 -14.77
CA MET A 107 -0.21 5.06 -15.60
C MET A 107 0.44 6.10 -16.49
#